data_810d86abd1ac68713974cc1102079665
#
_entry.id   810d86abd1ac68713974cc1102079665
#
_cell.length_a   1.000
_cell.length_b   1.000
_cell.length_c   1.000
_cell.angle_alpha   90.00
_cell.angle_beta   90.00
_cell.angle_gamma   90.00
#
_symmetry.space_group_name_H-M   'P 1'
#
loop_
_entity.id
_entity.type
_entity.pdbx_description
1 polymer ?
#
loop_
_entity_poly.entity_id
_entity_poly.type
_entity_poly.pdbx_seq_one_letter_code
_entity_poly.pdbx_strand_id
1 'polypeptide(L)'
;MKTDFTLLIPELNDWNNDKGIDVESWIGCVGDFQKAIAYSTIFWPDFVDVEGCIVREGVSRKNVIEWIAKYIDTPSSAEETINHLHLHSLHHIGCEDISSERLSYLGRILKDIYACKLKRDFPHKTFVVKFDEPEDKQDFKNYILTFYQAEASKGMQAAPNGA
;
A
#
# COMPACT_ATOMS: atom_id res chain seq x y z
N MET A 1 20.42 -1.28 -4.50
CA MET A 1 20.75 -2.71 -4.76
C MET A 1 19.74 -3.23 -5.77
N LYS A 2 20.20 -3.91 -6.83
CA LYS A 2 19.26 -4.45 -7.85
C LYS A 2 18.55 -5.67 -7.24
N THR A 3 17.23 -5.74 -7.38
CA THR A 3 16.46 -6.90 -6.90
C THR A 3 16.81 -8.14 -7.72
N ASP A 4 17.10 -9.23 -7.02
CA ASP A 4 17.23 -10.55 -7.64
C ASP A 4 15.85 -11.20 -7.69
N PHE A 5 15.21 -11.15 -8.84
CA PHE A 5 13.87 -11.68 -9.02
C PHE A 5 13.79 -13.21 -8.98
N THR A 6 14.92 -13.93 -9.17
CA THR A 6 14.91 -15.39 -9.10
C THR A 6 14.59 -15.90 -7.68
N LEU A 7 14.86 -15.08 -6.65
CA LEU A 7 14.49 -15.39 -5.26
C LEU A 7 12.98 -15.22 -5.02
N LEU A 8 12.33 -14.31 -5.75
CA LEU A 8 10.90 -14.02 -5.63
C LEU A 8 10.06 -14.86 -6.58
N ILE A 9 10.60 -15.19 -7.72
CA ILE A 9 9.96 -15.96 -8.81
C ILE A 9 10.93 -17.06 -9.23
N PRO A 10 11.06 -18.15 -8.45
CA PRO A 10 12.03 -19.23 -8.73
C PRO A 10 11.82 -19.87 -10.09
N GLU A 11 10.59 -19.90 -10.59
CA GLU A 11 10.23 -20.41 -11.91
C GLU A 11 11.04 -19.78 -13.05
N LEU A 12 11.57 -18.56 -12.87
CA LEU A 12 12.42 -17.92 -13.87
C LEU A 12 13.63 -18.79 -14.26
N ASN A 13 14.12 -19.63 -13.34
CA ASN A 13 15.28 -20.51 -13.58
C ASN A 13 14.93 -21.73 -14.43
N ASP A 14 13.67 -22.16 -14.45
CA ASP A 14 13.22 -23.40 -15.10
C ASP A 14 13.04 -23.23 -16.61
N TRP A 15 13.11 -21.98 -17.11
CA TRP A 15 12.91 -21.66 -18.52
C TRP A 15 14.19 -21.84 -19.36
N ASN A 16 14.03 -21.98 -20.66
CA ASN A 16 15.11 -22.01 -21.63
C ASN A 16 16.13 -23.14 -21.36
N ASN A 17 15.61 -24.36 -21.07
CA ASN A 17 16.40 -25.53 -20.69
C ASN A 17 17.33 -25.22 -19.50
N ASP A 18 16.75 -24.72 -18.41
CA ASP A 18 17.41 -24.37 -17.14
C ASP A 18 18.48 -23.27 -17.25
N LYS A 19 18.45 -22.47 -18.35
CA LYS A 19 19.33 -21.31 -18.50
C LYS A 19 18.72 -20.03 -17.92
N GLY A 20 17.44 -20.09 -17.57
CA GLY A 20 16.68 -18.98 -17.05
C GLY A 20 16.11 -18.05 -18.11
N ILE A 21 15.24 -17.15 -17.66
CA ILE A 21 14.59 -16.10 -18.45
C ILE A 21 14.48 -14.84 -17.60
N ASP A 22 14.46 -13.67 -18.22
CA ASP A 22 14.20 -12.42 -17.51
C ASP A 22 12.69 -12.24 -17.21
N VAL A 23 12.36 -11.35 -16.24
CA VAL A 23 11.00 -11.14 -15.78
C VAL A 23 10.07 -10.65 -16.88
N GLU A 24 10.53 -9.76 -17.76
CA GLU A 24 9.71 -9.18 -18.82
C GLU A 24 9.33 -10.25 -19.84
N SER A 25 10.30 -11.06 -20.26
CA SER A 25 10.06 -12.21 -21.14
C SER A 25 9.15 -13.25 -20.50
N TRP A 26 9.33 -13.54 -19.22
CA TRP A 26 8.45 -14.44 -18.46
C TRP A 26 7.02 -13.93 -18.42
N ILE A 27 6.80 -12.65 -18.09
CA ILE A 27 5.47 -12.02 -18.14
C ILE A 27 4.86 -12.16 -19.55
N GLY A 28 5.65 -11.99 -20.60
CA GLY A 28 5.19 -12.17 -21.99
C GLY A 28 4.69 -13.59 -22.29
N CYS A 29 5.26 -14.59 -21.60
CA CYS A 29 4.87 -16.02 -21.79
C CYS A 29 3.67 -16.45 -20.96
N VAL A 30 3.60 -16.02 -19.69
CA VAL A 30 2.59 -16.50 -18.72
C VAL A 30 1.61 -15.43 -18.28
N GLY A 31 1.83 -14.17 -18.65
CA GLY A 31 1.03 -13.04 -18.23
C GLY A 31 -0.37 -13.07 -18.79
N ASP A 32 -1.26 -12.39 -18.07
CA ASP A 32 -2.68 -12.30 -18.36
C ASP A 32 -3.14 -10.84 -18.24
N PHE A 33 -3.68 -10.27 -19.32
CA PHE A 33 -4.13 -8.89 -19.34
C PHE A 33 -5.26 -8.61 -18.33
N GLN A 34 -6.14 -9.57 -18.07
CA GLN A 34 -7.23 -9.39 -17.11
C GLN A 34 -6.67 -9.25 -15.69
N LYS A 35 -5.70 -10.07 -15.32
CA LYS A 35 -5.00 -9.96 -14.03
C LYS A 35 -4.21 -8.67 -13.94
N ALA A 36 -3.49 -8.28 -15.01
CA ALA A 36 -2.74 -7.03 -15.04
C ALA A 36 -3.65 -5.81 -14.81
N ILE A 37 -4.84 -5.78 -15.46
CA ILE A 37 -5.85 -4.75 -15.25
C ILE A 37 -6.38 -4.80 -13.80
N ALA A 38 -6.68 -5.97 -13.27
CA ALA A 38 -7.14 -6.12 -11.90
C ALA A 38 -6.08 -5.63 -10.89
N TYR A 39 -4.81 -6.03 -11.07
CA TYR A 39 -3.73 -5.55 -10.21
C TYR A 39 -3.51 -4.04 -10.28
N SER A 40 -3.81 -3.39 -11.42
CA SER A 40 -3.67 -1.94 -11.53
C SER A 40 -4.54 -1.19 -10.51
N THR A 41 -5.70 -1.73 -10.11
CA THR A 41 -6.57 -1.14 -9.08
C THR A 41 -5.97 -1.21 -7.67
N ILE A 42 -5.00 -2.10 -7.46
CA ILE A 42 -4.28 -2.24 -6.19
C ILE A 42 -3.00 -1.41 -6.23
N PHE A 43 -2.24 -1.49 -7.34
CA PHE A 43 -0.98 -0.77 -7.47
C PHE A 43 -1.16 0.74 -7.71
N TRP A 44 -2.26 1.14 -8.35
CA TRP A 44 -2.56 2.54 -8.65
C TRP A 44 -4.02 2.85 -8.33
N PRO A 45 -4.45 2.73 -7.05
CA PRO A 45 -5.85 2.89 -6.66
C PRO A 45 -6.32 4.33 -6.81
N ASP A 46 -7.62 4.51 -7.01
CA ASP A 46 -8.23 5.80 -6.84
C ASP A 46 -8.48 6.10 -5.36
N PHE A 47 -8.28 7.35 -4.98
CA PHE A 47 -8.51 7.85 -3.63
C PHE A 47 -9.63 8.88 -3.67
N VAL A 48 -10.49 8.85 -2.66
CA VAL A 48 -11.63 9.75 -2.52
C VAL A 48 -11.61 10.46 -1.17
N ASP A 49 -12.09 11.70 -1.15
CA ASP A 49 -12.31 12.46 0.09
C ASP A 49 -13.72 12.15 0.62
N VAL A 50 -13.79 11.63 1.82
CA VAL A 50 -15.04 11.38 2.55
C VAL A 50 -14.99 12.12 3.88
N GLU A 51 -15.72 13.23 3.98
CA GLU A 51 -15.77 14.08 5.18
C GLU A 51 -14.37 14.52 5.67
N GLY A 52 -13.47 14.78 4.74
CA GLY A 52 -12.09 15.18 5.04
C GLY A 52 -11.09 14.03 5.18
N CYS A 53 -11.54 12.80 5.36
CA CYS A 53 -10.69 11.61 5.33
C CYS A 53 -10.43 11.14 3.90
N ILE A 54 -9.18 10.91 3.56
CA ILE A 54 -8.79 10.34 2.26
C ILE A 54 -8.74 8.83 2.41
N VAL A 55 -9.54 8.14 1.60
CA VAL A 55 -9.64 6.69 1.62
C VAL A 55 -9.54 6.12 0.21
N ARG A 56 -9.22 4.83 0.08
CA ARG A 56 -9.28 4.16 -1.22
C ARG A 56 -10.71 4.10 -1.71
N GLU A 57 -10.93 4.29 -3.01
CA GLU A 57 -12.23 4.09 -3.62
C GLU A 57 -12.76 2.68 -3.34
N GLY A 58 -14.08 2.55 -3.16
CA GLY A 58 -14.73 1.30 -2.79
C GLY A 58 -14.90 1.07 -1.29
N VAL A 59 -14.27 1.89 -0.45
CA VAL A 59 -14.56 1.89 1.00
C VAL A 59 -15.94 2.45 1.25
N SER A 60 -16.75 1.76 2.08
CA SER A 60 -18.10 2.20 2.40
C SER A 60 -18.09 3.56 3.10
N ARG A 61 -18.78 4.58 2.50
CA ARG A 61 -18.94 5.90 3.12
C ARG A 61 -19.51 5.81 4.55
N LYS A 62 -20.47 4.91 4.77
CA LYS A 62 -21.06 4.70 6.09
C LYS A 62 -20.00 4.27 7.11
N ASN A 63 -19.15 3.31 6.74
CA ASN A 63 -18.07 2.84 7.61
C ASN A 63 -17.09 3.98 7.92
N VAL A 64 -16.73 4.80 6.92
CA VAL A 64 -15.83 5.94 7.13
C VAL A 64 -16.40 6.90 8.17
N ILE A 65 -17.68 7.28 8.04
CA ILE A 65 -18.36 8.19 8.99
C ILE A 65 -18.40 7.59 10.40
N GLU A 66 -18.67 6.29 10.53
CA GLU A 66 -18.68 5.60 11.84
C GLU A 66 -17.29 5.62 12.50
N TRP A 67 -16.22 5.42 11.72
CA TRP A 67 -14.86 5.51 12.23
C TRP A 67 -14.45 6.94 12.59
N ILE A 68 -14.81 7.95 11.79
CA ILE A 68 -14.58 9.36 12.12
C ILE A 68 -15.25 9.70 13.45
N ALA A 69 -16.50 9.30 13.64
CA ALA A 69 -17.23 9.53 14.90
C ALA A 69 -16.56 8.85 16.11
N LYS A 70 -15.98 7.66 15.91
CA LYS A 70 -15.27 6.92 16.96
C LYS A 70 -13.94 7.56 17.36
N TYR A 71 -13.26 8.21 16.41
CA TYR A 71 -11.94 8.84 16.59
C TYR A 71 -12.01 10.37 16.43
N ILE A 72 -13.07 11.00 16.98
CA ILE A 72 -13.35 12.42 16.78
C ILE A 72 -12.20 13.33 17.22
N ASP A 73 -11.45 12.94 18.25
CA ASP A 73 -10.31 13.69 18.78
C ASP A 73 -8.99 13.39 18.05
N THR A 74 -8.96 12.34 17.21
CA THR A 74 -7.77 11.89 16.48
C THR A 74 -8.13 11.44 15.07
N PRO A 75 -8.49 12.37 14.16
CA PRO A 75 -8.92 12.02 12.79
C PRO A 75 -7.89 11.20 12.00
N SER A 76 -6.60 11.45 12.21
CA SER A 76 -5.52 10.66 11.59
C SER A 76 -5.57 9.18 11.99
N SER A 77 -6.01 8.87 13.21
CA SER A 77 -6.18 7.48 13.67
C SER A 77 -7.38 6.78 12.99
N ALA A 78 -8.43 7.54 12.65
CA ALA A 78 -9.53 7.03 11.84
C ALA A 78 -9.03 6.64 10.44
N GLU A 79 -8.32 7.55 9.77
CA GLU A 79 -7.73 7.28 8.44
C GLU A 79 -6.75 6.10 8.49
N GLU A 80 -5.85 6.08 9.47
CA GLU A 80 -4.89 5.00 9.65
C GLU A 80 -5.59 3.64 9.75
N THR A 81 -6.66 3.55 10.54
CA THR A 81 -7.43 2.32 10.72
C THR A 81 -8.19 1.91 9.45
N ILE A 82 -8.85 2.86 8.78
CA ILE A 82 -9.66 2.59 7.58
C ILE A 82 -8.77 2.14 6.41
N ASN A 83 -7.58 2.71 6.30
CA ASN A 83 -6.69 2.51 5.18
C ASN A 83 -5.72 1.33 5.35
N HIS A 84 -5.94 0.46 6.35
CA HIS A 84 -5.16 -0.76 6.49
C HIS A 84 -5.38 -1.68 5.29
N LEU A 85 -4.30 -2.02 4.60
CA LEU A 85 -4.26 -3.04 3.57
C LEU A 85 -3.36 -4.19 4.06
N HIS A 86 -3.99 -5.28 4.44
CA HIS A 86 -3.28 -6.51 4.76
C HIS A 86 -2.84 -7.20 3.47
N LEU A 87 -1.54 -7.29 3.21
CA LEU A 87 -1.03 -7.80 1.93
C LEU A 87 -1.38 -9.27 1.68
N HIS A 88 -1.47 -10.08 2.74
CA HIS A 88 -1.89 -11.47 2.61
C HIS A 88 -3.33 -11.62 2.07
N SER A 89 -4.15 -10.58 2.20
CA SER A 89 -5.55 -10.57 1.73
C SER A 89 -5.69 -10.13 0.27
N LEU A 90 -4.60 -9.83 -0.44
CA LEU A 90 -4.64 -9.53 -1.87
C LEU A 90 -5.07 -10.74 -2.70
N HIS A 91 -4.86 -11.94 -2.16
CA HIS A 91 -5.28 -13.21 -2.75
C HIS A 91 -6.14 -14.01 -1.79
N HIS A 92 -6.82 -15.03 -2.32
CA HIS A 92 -7.59 -15.95 -1.52
C HIS A 92 -6.69 -16.71 -0.53
N ILE A 93 -7.22 -17.06 0.65
CA ILE A 93 -6.49 -17.77 1.72
C ILE A 93 -5.85 -19.09 1.28
N GLY A 94 -6.33 -19.70 0.19
CA GLY A 94 -5.75 -20.89 -0.41
C GLY A 94 -4.64 -20.62 -1.42
N CYS A 95 -4.15 -19.38 -1.55
CA CYS A 95 -3.00 -19.08 -2.39
C CYS A 95 -1.74 -19.62 -1.71
N GLU A 96 -1.15 -20.65 -2.30
CA GLU A 96 0.07 -21.29 -1.78
C GLU A 96 1.33 -20.47 -2.09
N ASP A 97 1.21 -19.48 -2.99
CA ASP A 97 2.30 -18.64 -3.45
C ASP A 97 2.57 -17.42 -2.54
N ILE A 98 2.55 -17.62 -1.23
CA ILE A 98 2.80 -16.58 -0.24
C ILE A 98 4.13 -16.82 0.46
N SER A 99 4.96 -15.76 0.58
CA SER A 99 6.17 -15.79 1.40
C SER A 99 6.47 -14.41 1.98
N SER A 100 7.26 -14.38 3.04
CA SER A 100 7.71 -13.14 3.68
C SER A 100 8.45 -12.23 2.71
N GLU A 101 9.30 -12.80 1.85
CA GLU A 101 10.09 -12.05 0.87
C GLU A 101 9.20 -11.37 -0.17
N ARG A 102 8.17 -12.08 -0.67
CA ARG A 102 7.19 -11.55 -1.62
C ARG A 102 6.34 -10.45 -1.00
N LEU A 103 5.84 -10.67 0.23
CA LEU A 103 5.07 -9.66 0.96
C LEU A 103 5.91 -8.42 1.25
N SER A 104 7.16 -8.59 1.70
CA SER A 104 8.09 -7.48 1.94
C SER A 104 8.38 -6.70 0.66
N TYR A 105 8.65 -7.39 -0.44
CA TYR A 105 8.90 -6.74 -1.73
C TYR A 105 7.69 -5.92 -2.20
N LEU A 106 6.51 -6.56 -2.25
CA LEU A 106 5.28 -5.91 -2.69
C LEU A 106 4.89 -4.74 -1.79
N GLY A 107 5.01 -4.87 -0.47
CA GLY A 107 4.68 -3.81 0.48
C GLY A 107 5.56 -2.57 0.31
N ARG A 108 6.85 -2.74 0.06
CA ARG A 108 7.77 -1.62 -0.18
C ARG A 108 7.44 -0.90 -1.49
N ILE A 109 7.17 -1.64 -2.56
CA ILE A 109 6.77 -1.05 -3.84
C ILE A 109 5.43 -0.31 -3.71
N LEU A 110 4.44 -0.93 -3.08
CA LEU A 110 3.13 -0.31 -2.86
C LEU A 110 3.22 0.96 -2.01
N LYS A 111 4.06 0.97 -0.97
CA LYS A 111 4.32 2.16 -0.15
C LYS A 111 4.78 3.34 -1.02
N ASP A 112 5.78 3.11 -1.89
CA ASP A 112 6.32 4.16 -2.75
C ASP A 112 5.28 4.63 -3.77
N ILE A 113 4.53 3.71 -4.36
CA ILE A 113 3.46 4.00 -5.32
C ILE A 113 2.37 4.84 -4.65
N TYR A 114 1.89 4.44 -3.46
CA TYR A 114 0.83 5.15 -2.74
C TYR A 114 1.29 6.55 -2.34
N ALA A 115 2.53 6.71 -1.87
CA ALA A 115 3.08 8.01 -1.54
C ALA A 115 3.12 8.94 -2.76
N CYS A 116 3.55 8.44 -3.93
CA CYS A 116 3.55 9.18 -5.18
C CYS A 116 2.13 9.56 -5.64
N LYS A 117 1.19 8.60 -5.60
CA LYS A 117 -0.20 8.79 -6.04
C LYS A 117 -0.93 9.81 -5.15
N LEU A 118 -0.84 9.67 -3.83
CA LEU A 118 -1.45 10.59 -2.86
C LEU A 118 -0.91 12.01 -3.02
N LYS A 119 0.41 12.17 -3.18
CA LYS A 119 1.02 13.47 -3.44
C LYS A 119 0.54 14.11 -4.74
N ARG A 120 0.34 13.30 -5.79
CA ARG A 120 -0.17 13.78 -7.09
C ARG A 120 -1.62 14.21 -7.01
N ASP A 121 -2.48 13.37 -6.39
CA ASP A 121 -3.91 13.57 -6.39
C ASP A 121 -4.35 14.63 -5.36
N PHE A 122 -3.57 14.80 -4.29
CA PHE A 122 -3.84 15.77 -3.22
C PHE A 122 -2.59 16.64 -2.91
N PRO A 123 -2.16 17.49 -3.84
CA PRO A 123 -0.89 18.22 -3.73
C PRO A 123 -0.83 19.19 -2.54
N HIS A 124 -1.98 19.57 -1.96
CA HIS A 124 -2.08 20.46 -0.81
C HIS A 124 -2.17 19.75 0.54
N LYS A 125 -2.19 18.40 0.54
CA LYS A 125 -2.22 17.58 1.74
C LYS A 125 -0.89 16.87 1.92
N THR A 126 -0.52 16.62 3.17
CA THR A 126 0.68 15.82 3.52
C THR A 126 0.24 14.48 4.06
N PHE A 127 0.82 13.41 3.57
CA PHE A 127 0.50 12.05 3.98
C PHE A 127 1.69 11.36 4.61
N VAL A 128 1.41 10.52 5.59
CA VAL A 128 2.30 9.48 6.07
C VAL A 128 1.84 8.17 5.43
N VAL A 129 2.73 7.49 4.74
CA VAL A 129 2.49 6.15 4.18
C VAL A 129 3.44 5.19 4.88
N LYS A 130 2.91 4.19 5.56
CA LYS A 130 3.67 3.19 6.32
C LYS A 130 3.51 1.83 5.69
N PHE A 131 4.56 1.04 5.75
CA PHE A 131 4.51 -0.39 5.54
C PHE A 131 5.18 -1.07 6.72
N ASP A 132 4.40 -1.84 7.44
CA ASP A 132 4.84 -2.55 8.63
C ASP A 132 5.09 -4.02 8.30
N GLU A 133 6.28 -4.49 8.68
CA GLU A 133 6.67 -5.89 8.60
C GLU A 133 6.71 -6.46 10.02
N PRO A 134 6.11 -7.64 10.28
CA PRO A 134 6.13 -8.23 11.62
C PRO A 134 7.54 -8.74 11.98
N GLU A 135 7.82 -8.83 13.28
CA GLU A 135 9.05 -9.45 13.79
C GLU A 135 9.11 -10.94 13.42
N ASP A 136 8.02 -11.67 13.66
CA ASP A 136 7.85 -13.03 13.14
C ASP A 136 7.49 -12.99 11.67
N LYS A 137 8.46 -13.35 10.82
CA LYS A 137 8.30 -13.32 9.37
C LYS A 137 7.25 -14.31 8.84
N GLN A 138 6.80 -15.26 9.65
CA GLN A 138 5.71 -16.19 9.31
C GLN A 138 4.33 -15.63 9.66
N ASP A 139 4.26 -14.52 10.36
CA ASP A 139 3.00 -13.83 10.62
C ASP A 139 2.56 -12.99 9.40
N PHE A 140 2.17 -13.68 8.34
CA PHE A 140 1.79 -13.06 7.08
C PHE A 140 0.62 -12.07 7.20
N LYS A 141 -0.18 -12.16 8.27
CA LYS A 141 -1.33 -11.26 8.50
C LYS A 141 -0.90 -9.86 8.86
N ASN A 142 0.28 -9.69 9.42
CA ASN A 142 0.78 -8.41 9.90
C ASN A 142 1.76 -7.71 8.94
N TYR A 143 1.79 -8.10 7.67
CA TYR A 143 2.35 -7.29 6.59
C TYR A 143 1.30 -6.27 6.15
N ILE A 144 1.39 -5.05 6.67
CA ILE A 144 0.32 -4.05 6.58
C ILE A 144 0.83 -2.78 5.91
N LEU A 145 0.18 -2.37 4.83
CA LEU A 145 0.32 -1.05 4.26
C LEU A 145 -0.81 -0.16 4.77
N THR A 146 -0.49 1.04 5.25
CA THR A 146 -1.49 2.03 5.64
C THR A 146 -1.04 3.44 5.29
N PHE A 147 -2.00 4.36 5.25
CA PHE A 147 -1.71 5.78 5.10
C PHE A 147 -2.74 6.64 5.82
N TYR A 148 -2.31 7.85 6.16
CA TYR A 148 -3.16 8.86 6.79
C TYR A 148 -2.58 10.26 6.55
N GLN A 149 -3.42 11.30 6.70
CA GLN A 149 -2.97 12.68 6.66
C GLN A 149 -2.11 12.98 7.88
N ALA A 150 -0.91 13.55 7.64
CA ALA A 150 -0.10 14.09 8.72
C ALA A 150 -0.86 15.26 9.35
N GLU A 151 -0.92 15.32 10.68
CA GLU A 151 -1.44 16.48 11.37
C GLU A 151 -0.67 17.73 10.92
N ALA A 152 -1.39 18.78 10.53
CA ALA A 152 -0.76 20.06 10.29
C ALA A 152 0.00 20.43 11.57
N SER A 153 1.33 20.57 11.48
CA SER A 153 2.13 21.09 12.60
C SER A 153 1.42 22.33 13.10
N LYS A 154 0.90 22.32 14.33
CA LYS A 154 0.32 23.51 14.97
C LYS A 154 1.40 24.56 14.91
N GLY A 155 1.28 25.48 13.94
CA GLY A 155 2.27 26.48 13.66
C GLY A 155 2.63 27.19 14.95
N MET A 156 3.90 27.28 15.20
CA MET A 156 4.49 28.16 16.18
C MET A 156 3.88 29.55 15.91
N GLN A 157 2.88 29.93 16.71
CA GLN A 157 2.34 31.27 16.68
C GLN A 157 3.54 32.19 16.88
N ALA A 158 3.89 32.96 15.85
CA ALA A 158 4.83 34.05 15.98
C ALA A 158 4.31 34.94 17.11
N ALA A 159 5.11 35.09 18.17
CA ALA A 159 4.83 36.01 19.26
C ALA A 159 4.59 37.40 18.62
N PRO A 160 3.56 38.13 19.03
CA PRO A 160 3.36 39.49 18.54
C PRO A 160 4.57 40.32 19.05
N ASN A 161 5.34 40.85 18.09
CA ASN A 161 6.35 41.87 18.40
C ASN A 161 5.66 42.99 19.16
N GLY A 162 5.88 43.02 20.47
CA GLY A 162 5.54 44.16 21.31
C GLY A 162 6.33 45.40 20.91
N ALA A 163 5.63 46.47 20.82
CA ALA A 163 6.09 47.81 20.58
C ALA A 163 7.16 48.30 21.60
#